data_a3b931ce051849cfc23831399a96e263
#
_entry.id   a3b931ce051849cfc23831399a96e263
#
_cell.length_a   1.000
_cell.length_b   1.000
_cell.length_c   1.000
_cell.angle_alpha   90.00
_cell.angle_beta   90.00
_cell.angle_gamma   90.00
#
_symmetry.space_group_name_H-M   'P 1'
#
loop_
_entity.id
_entity.type
_entity.pdbx_description
1 polymer ?
#
loop_
_entity_poly.entity_id
_entity_poly.type
_entity_poly.pdbx_seq_one_letter_code
_entity_poly.pdbx_strand_id
1 'polypeptide(L)'
;MKLIYPACFYPCEKKEGYTVVIPDLPGCVTEGDSLADAILMGIDAACGWLLDELEEGNPLPKASEAKDIHPEAGGIVNLLLLDMDTYAQKYSTNAVRKNLTIPAYMNTYIEKHGLSLSKIAQDAISAKMQA
;
A
#
# COMPACT_ATOMS: atom_id res chain seq x y z
N MET A 1 7.05 2.17 3.45
CA MET A 1 6.58 2.79 2.20
C MET A 1 5.10 3.10 2.32
N LYS A 2 4.75 4.36 2.22
CA LYS A 2 3.36 4.80 2.21
C LYS A 2 3.03 5.37 0.85
N LEU A 3 1.87 4.98 0.31
CA LEU A 3 1.41 5.39 -1.01
C LEU A 3 0.00 5.96 -0.91
N ILE A 4 -0.36 6.85 -1.82
CA ILE A 4 -1.70 7.42 -1.92
C ILE A 4 -2.21 7.19 -3.33
N TYR A 5 -3.39 6.59 -3.43
CA TYR A 5 -4.10 6.42 -4.71
C TYR A 5 -5.54 6.91 -4.58
N PRO A 6 -6.07 7.62 -5.57
CA PRO A 6 -7.47 7.98 -5.59
C PRO A 6 -8.34 6.77 -5.90
N ALA A 7 -9.50 6.70 -5.28
CA ALA A 7 -10.50 5.69 -5.51
C ALA A 7 -11.87 6.32 -5.75
N CYS A 8 -12.68 5.66 -6.57
CA CYS A 8 -14.06 6.06 -6.83
C CYS A 8 -15.00 5.14 -6.06
N PHE A 9 -15.93 5.74 -5.33
CA PHE A 9 -16.93 5.04 -4.52
C PHE A 9 -18.30 5.26 -5.15
N TYR A 10 -18.95 4.17 -5.51
CA TYR A 10 -20.26 4.22 -6.15
C TYR A 10 -21.31 3.60 -5.22
N PRO A 11 -22.33 4.36 -4.78
CA PRO A 11 -23.40 3.78 -3.96
C PRO A 11 -24.07 2.61 -4.69
N CYS A 12 -24.34 1.52 -3.98
CA CYS A 12 -25.09 0.40 -4.52
C CYS A 12 -26.56 0.76 -4.68
N GLU A 13 -27.17 0.43 -5.81
CA GLU A 13 -28.56 0.77 -6.10
C GLU A 13 -29.57 -0.07 -5.31
N LYS A 14 -29.27 -1.37 -5.11
CA LYS A 14 -30.20 -2.36 -4.57
C LYS A 14 -29.94 -2.75 -3.12
N LYS A 15 -28.87 -2.25 -2.52
CA LYS A 15 -28.49 -2.55 -1.13
C LYS A 15 -27.69 -1.40 -0.57
N GLU A 16 -27.52 -1.36 0.74
CA GLU A 16 -26.56 -0.45 1.36
C GLU A 16 -25.14 -0.84 0.97
N GLY A 17 -24.26 0.11 0.96
CA GLY A 17 -22.87 -0.10 0.66
C GLY A 17 -22.41 0.58 -0.61
N TYR A 18 -21.16 0.28 -0.98
CA TYR A 18 -20.47 0.96 -2.08
C TYR A 18 -19.61 -0.04 -2.86
N THR A 19 -19.58 0.17 -4.18
CA THR A 19 -18.58 -0.42 -5.05
C THR A 19 -17.39 0.55 -5.11
N VAL A 20 -16.18 0.01 -5.00
CA VAL A 20 -14.93 0.79 -5.00
C VAL A 20 -14.11 0.41 -6.21
N VAL A 21 -13.70 1.41 -6.98
CA VAL A 21 -12.80 1.24 -8.14
C VAL A 21 -11.57 2.10 -7.91
N ILE A 22 -10.39 1.52 -8.07
CA ILE A 22 -9.14 2.27 -8.02
C ILE A 22 -8.64 2.44 -9.47
N PRO A 23 -8.88 3.61 -10.10
CA PRO A 23 -8.67 3.75 -11.56
C PRO A 23 -7.23 3.52 -12.00
N ASP A 24 -6.25 3.92 -11.20
CA ASP A 24 -4.83 3.77 -11.55
C ASP A 24 -4.32 2.33 -11.44
N LEU A 25 -5.09 1.45 -10.81
CA LEU A 25 -4.76 0.03 -10.62
C LEU A 25 -5.73 -0.81 -11.45
N PRO A 26 -5.37 -1.20 -12.68
CA PRO A 26 -6.31 -1.91 -13.57
C PRO A 26 -6.88 -3.18 -12.96
N GLY A 27 -8.20 -3.30 -12.97
CA GLY A 27 -8.89 -4.46 -12.42
C GLY A 27 -9.05 -4.46 -10.90
N CYS A 28 -8.56 -3.43 -10.20
CA CYS A 28 -8.69 -3.32 -8.75
C CYS A 28 -10.06 -2.76 -8.40
N VAL A 29 -11.00 -3.66 -8.14
CA VAL A 29 -12.40 -3.36 -7.79
C VAL A 29 -12.78 -4.17 -6.57
N THR A 30 -13.48 -3.54 -5.64
CA THR A 30 -14.00 -4.20 -4.45
C THR A 30 -15.33 -3.58 -4.03
N GLU A 31 -15.87 -4.04 -2.93
CA GLU A 31 -17.11 -3.49 -2.37
C GLU A 31 -17.08 -3.57 -0.85
N GLY A 32 -17.91 -2.76 -0.20
CA GLY A 32 -18.11 -2.78 1.23
C GLY A 32 -19.55 -2.46 1.59
N ASP A 33 -19.98 -2.89 2.77
CA ASP A 33 -21.37 -2.78 3.23
C ASP A 33 -21.73 -1.40 3.80
N SER A 34 -20.73 -0.57 4.02
CA SER A 34 -20.85 0.82 4.46
C SER A 34 -19.71 1.62 3.83
N LEU A 35 -19.74 2.94 3.98
CA LEU A 35 -18.62 3.76 3.50
C LEU A 35 -17.33 3.43 4.24
N ALA A 36 -17.38 3.25 5.55
CA ALA A 36 -16.21 2.86 6.33
C ALA A 36 -15.66 1.50 5.89
N ASP A 37 -16.53 0.51 5.72
CA ASP A 37 -16.15 -0.81 5.25
C ASP A 37 -15.58 -0.75 3.83
N ALA A 38 -16.20 0.03 2.94
CA ALA A 38 -15.73 0.20 1.57
C ALA A 38 -14.32 0.83 1.52
N ILE A 39 -14.03 1.80 2.38
CA ILE A 39 -12.69 2.39 2.48
C ILE A 39 -11.68 1.34 2.92
N LEU A 40 -11.99 0.56 3.95
CA LEU A 40 -11.12 -0.52 4.42
C LEU A 40 -10.89 -1.59 3.35
N MET A 41 -11.94 -2.00 2.64
CA MET A 41 -11.85 -2.96 1.56
C MET A 41 -11.05 -2.41 0.38
N GLY A 42 -11.19 -1.13 0.08
CA GLY A 42 -10.39 -0.45 -0.94
C GLY A 42 -8.90 -0.43 -0.61
N ILE A 43 -8.57 -0.14 0.63
CA ILE A 43 -7.18 -0.17 1.12
C ILE A 43 -6.60 -1.59 0.99
N ASP A 44 -7.35 -2.59 1.44
CA ASP A 44 -6.93 -3.99 1.37
C ASP A 44 -6.69 -4.43 -0.08
N ALA A 45 -7.64 -4.17 -0.97
CA ALA A 45 -7.53 -4.54 -2.38
C ALA A 45 -6.35 -3.84 -3.08
N ALA A 46 -6.17 -2.54 -2.83
CA ALA A 46 -5.09 -1.77 -3.41
C ALA A 46 -3.72 -2.24 -2.91
N CYS A 47 -3.59 -2.47 -1.61
CA CYS A 47 -2.35 -2.99 -1.03
C CYS A 47 -1.99 -4.37 -1.60
N GLY A 48 -2.95 -5.26 -1.73
CA GLY A 48 -2.73 -6.59 -2.32
C GLY A 48 -2.27 -6.50 -3.77
N TRP A 49 -2.93 -5.67 -4.56
CA TRP A 49 -2.58 -5.45 -5.95
C TRP A 49 -1.15 -4.91 -6.10
N LEU A 50 -0.80 -3.90 -5.30
CA LEU A 50 0.53 -3.29 -5.34
C LEU A 50 1.62 -4.20 -4.79
N LEU A 51 1.32 -4.99 -3.77
CA LEU A 51 2.29 -5.94 -3.22
C LEU A 51 2.69 -6.99 -4.26
N ASP A 52 1.74 -7.51 -5.02
CA ASP A 52 2.03 -8.45 -6.10
C ASP A 52 2.97 -7.83 -7.13
N GLU A 53 2.71 -6.59 -7.55
CA GLU A 53 3.58 -5.88 -8.48
C GLU A 53 4.99 -5.66 -7.92
N LEU A 54 5.08 -5.26 -6.65
CA LEU A 54 6.36 -5.06 -5.98
C LEU A 54 7.17 -6.36 -5.86
N GLU A 55 6.52 -7.46 -5.51
CA GLU A 55 7.18 -8.75 -5.38
C GLU A 55 7.64 -9.31 -6.73
N GLU A 56 6.93 -9.01 -7.81
CA GLU A 56 7.31 -9.37 -9.18
C GLU A 56 8.38 -8.44 -9.76
N GLY A 57 8.70 -7.35 -9.09
CA GLY A 57 9.69 -6.38 -9.56
C GLY A 57 9.17 -5.43 -10.63
N ASN A 58 7.86 -5.33 -10.80
CA ASN A 58 7.25 -4.44 -11.77
C ASN A 58 7.21 -2.99 -11.24
N PRO A 59 7.28 -1.98 -12.12
CA PRO A 59 7.08 -0.60 -11.71
C PRO A 59 5.63 -0.38 -11.26
N LEU A 60 5.45 0.42 -10.21
CA LEU A 60 4.11 0.76 -9.75
C LEU A 60 3.47 1.81 -10.65
N PRO A 61 2.17 1.71 -10.92
CA PRO A 61 1.45 2.76 -11.64
C PRO A 61 1.56 4.10 -10.91
N LYS A 62 1.74 5.16 -11.67
CA LYS A 62 1.75 6.51 -11.11
C LYS A 62 0.35 6.87 -10.64
N ALA A 63 0.22 7.34 -9.40
CA ALA A 63 -1.06 7.81 -8.88
C ALA A 63 -1.49 9.10 -9.57
N SER A 64 -2.74 9.15 -10.04
CA SER A 64 -3.36 10.36 -10.53
C SER A 64 -3.68 11.28 -9.35
N GLU A 65 -3.79 12.58 -9.62
CA GLU A 65 -4.32 13.50 -8.63
C GLU A 65 -5.84 13.37 -8.55
N ALA A 66 -6.40 13.55 -7.35
CA ALA A 66 -7.84 13.41 -7.15
C ALA A 66 -8.66 14.35 -8.06
N LYS A 67 -8.14 15.55 -8.34
CA LYS A 67 -8.80 16.53 -9.22
C LYS A 67 -8.94 16.05 -10.66
N ASP A 68 -8.11 15.11 -11.09
CA ASP A 68 -8.09 14.60 -12.47
C ASP A 68 -8.93 13.33 -12.63
N ILE A 69 -9.50 12.82 -11.53
CA ILE A 69 -10.39 11.67 -11.54
C ILE A 69 -11.83 12.17 -11.69
N HIS A 70 -12.53 11.64 -12.70
CA HIS A 70 -13.91 12.01 -13.02
C HIS A 70 -14.78 10.77 -12.93
N PRO A 71 -15.34 10.44 -11.73
CA PRO A 71 -16.21 9.30 -11.59
C PRO A 71 -17.50 9.50 -12.37
N GLU A 72 -18.15 8.39 -12.72
CA GLU A 72 -19.48 8.43 -13.31
C GLU A 72 -20.50 9.01 -12.31
N ALA A 73 -21.71 9.28 -12.81
CA ALA A 73 -22.78 9.88 -12.01
C ALA A 73 -23.05 9.09 -10.71
N GLY A 74 -23.13 9.81 -9.60
CA GLY A 74 -23.31 9.22 -8.26
C GLY A 74 -22.02 8.79 -7.57
N GLY A 75 -20.90 8.80 -8.28
CA GLY A 75 -19.60 8.44 -7.72
C GLY A 75 -18.95 9.57 -6.95
N ILE A 76 -18.20 9.23 -5.93
CA ILE A 76 -17.37 10.17 -5.15
C ILE A 76 -15.92 9.70 -5.17
N VAL A 77 -15.01 10.67 -5.19
CA VAL A 77 -13.57 10.40 -5.13
C VAL A 77 -13.08 10.56 -3.71
N ASN A 78 -12.31 9.60 -3.24
CA ASN A 78 -11.60 9.70 -1.98
C ASN A 78 -10.19 9.16 -2.15
N LEU A 79 -9.26 9.64 -1.33
CA LEU A 79 -7.89 9.18 -1.33
C LEU A 79 -7.72 8.01 -0.36
N LEU A 80 -7.00 6.98 -0.82
CA LEU A 80 -6.62 5.86 0.04
C LEU A 80 -5.16 6.02 0.44
N LEU A 81 -4.90 6.04 1.74
CA LEU A 81 -3.54 6.00 2.29
C LEU A 81 -3.17 4.53 2.54
N LEU A 82 -2.13 4.08 1.87
CA LEU A 82 -1.69 2.69 1.87
C LEU A 82 -0.36 2.58 2.63
N ASP A 83 -0.34 1.77 3.67
CA ASP A 83 0.90 1.43 4.40
C ASP A 83 1.36 0.04 3.93
N MET A 84 2.28 0.02 2.97
CA MET A 84 2.75 -1.22 2.35
C MET A 84 3.57 -2.07 3.30
N ASP A 85 4.33 -1.46 4.20
CA ASP A 85 5.15 -2.20 5.15
C ASP A 85 4.27 -2.99 6.12
N THR A 86 3.25 -2.34 6.66
CA THR A 86 2.28 -2.98 7.56
C THR A 86 1.52 -4.10 6.85
N TYR A 87 1.08 -3.85 5.63
CA TYR A 87 0.38 -4.85 4.84
C TYR A 87 1.27 -6.07 4.54
N ALA A 88 2.50 -5.83 4.10
CA ALA A 88 3.46 -6.90 3.78
C ALA A 88 3.80 -7.74 5.01
N GLN A 89 3.98 -7.12 6.18
CA GLN A 89 4.22 -7.85 7.43
C GLN A 89 3.09 -8.80 7.78
N LYS A 90 1.85 -8.40 7.48
CA LYS A 90 0.66 -9.18 7.82
C LYS A 90 0.35 -10.28 6.81
N TYR A 91 0.57 -10.03 5.52
CA TYR A 91 0.08 -10.91 4.45
C TYR A 91 1.16 -11.52 3.57
N SER A 92 2.36 -10.94 3.51
CA SER A 92 3.41 -11.52 2.69
C SER A 92 4.00 -12.76 3.36
N THR A 93 4.08 -13.84 2.61
CA THR A 93 4.76 -15.09 3.03
C THR A 93 6.15 -15.20 2.42
N ASN A 94 6.59 -14.22 1.65
CA ASN A 94 7.79 -14.24 0.83
C ASN A 94 8.99 -13.52 1.46
N ALA A 95 9.11 -13.59 2.79
CA ALA A 95 10.28 -13.01 3.47
C ALA A 95 11.55 -13.77 3.09
N VAL A 96 12.60 -13.03 2.73
CA VAL A 96 13.88 -13.57 2.32
C VAL A 96 14.94 -13.19 3.35
N ARG A 97 15.74 -14.17 3.78
CA ARG A 97 16.84 -13.91 4.70
C ARG A 97 18.07 -13.49 3.89
N LYS A 98 18.67 -12.36 4.28
CA LYS A 98 19.92 -11.85 3.72
C LYS A 98 20.95 -11.68 4.83
N ASN A 99 22.18 -12.11 4.58
CA ASN A 99 23.31 -11.86 5.47
C ASN A 99 23.99 -10.58 5.01
N LEU A 100 24.41 -9.75 5.96
CA LEU A 100 25.18 -8.56 5.65
C LEU A 100 26.33 -8.39 6.66
N THR A 101 27.40 -7.73 6.20
CA THR A 101 28.57 -7.43 6.99
C THR A 101 28.62 -5.94 7.25
N ILE A 102 28.84 -5.55 8.51
CA ILE A 102 28.97 -4.14 8.90
C ILE A 102 30.26 -3.95 9.73
N PRO A 103 30.85 -2.76 9.71
CA PRO A 103 31.98 -2.45 10.59
C PRO A 103 31.64 -2.68 12.06
N ALA A 104 32.62 -3.12 12.84
CA ALA A 104 32.41 -3.45 14.25
C ALA A 104 31.86 -2.27 15.07
N TYR A 105 32.30 -1.04 14.78
CA TYR A 105 31.79 0.13 15.53
C TYR A 105 30.29 0.38 15.29
N MET A 106 29.80 0.09 14.10
CA MET A 106 28.36 0.19 13.81
C MET A 106 27.58 -0.88 14.55
N ASN A 107 28.11 -2.10 14.65
CA ASN A 107 27.50 -3.16 15.42
C ASN A 107 27.42 -2.78 16.91
N THR A 108 28.49 -2.23 17.46
CA THR A 108 28.52 -1.73 18.84
C THR A 108 27.46 -0.68 19.09
N TYR A 109 27.29 0.26 18.15
CA TYR A 109 26.26 1.29 18.26
C TYR A 109 24.84 0.69 18.27
N ILE A 110 24.56 -0.24 17.36
CA ILE A 110 23.26 -0.92 17.27
C ILE A 110 22.93 -1.65 18.57
N GLU A 111 23.85 -2.44 19.08
CA GLU A 111 23.65 -3.19 20.31
C GLU A 111 23.46 -2.26 21.52
N LYS A 112 24.27 -1.22 21.62
CA LYS A 112 24.22 -0.28 22.73
C LYS A 112 22.92 0.50 22.81
N HIS A 113 22.30 0.78 21.66
CA HIS A 113 21.05 1.54 21.55
C HIS A 113 19.83 0.64 21.39
N GLY A 114 19.99 -0.67 21.42
CA GLY A 114 18.88 -1.62 21.28
C GLY A 114 18.14 -1.51 19.94
N LEU A 115 18.87 -1.21 18.85
CA LEU A 115 18.27 -1.01 17.53
C LEU A 115 18.13 -2.33 16.78
N SER A 116 17.13 -2.42 15.91
CA SER A 116 16.93 -3.57 15.02
C SER A 116 17.63 -3.31 13.68
N LEU A 117 18.63 -4.11 13.35
CA LEU A 117 19.31 -4.02 12.06
C LEU A 117 18.36 -4.30 10.89
N SER A 118 17.48 -5.30 11.05
CA SER A 118 16.45 -5.61 10.04
C SER A 118 15.54 -4.40 9.76
N LYS A 119 15.08 -3.73 10.81
CA LYS A 119 14.22 -2.55 10.68
C LYS A 119 14.95 -1.40 9.98
N ILE A 120 16.19 -1.13 10.38
CA ILE A 120 17.02 -0.10 9.76
C ILE A 120 17.23 -0.39 8.27
N ALA A 121 17.56 -1.64 7.93
CA ALA A 121 17.76 -2.04 6.54
C ALA A 121 16.48 -1.88 5.71
N GLN A 122 15.34 -2.30 6.23
CA GLN A 122 14.05 -2.18 5.55
C GLN A 122 13.68 -0.70 5.34
N ASP A 123 13.87 0.15 6.34
CA ASP A 123 13.60 1.59 6.23
C ASP A 123 14.49 2.25 5.16
N ALA A 124 15.77 1.89 5.13
CA ALA A 124 16.71 2.41 4.13
C ALA A 124 16.33 1.95 2.71
N ILE A 125 15.93 0.70 2.53
CA ILE A 125 15.49 0.16 1.25
C ILE A 125 14.21 0.86 0.78
N SER A 126 13.23 1.03 1.66
CA SER A 126 11.99 1.76 1.35
C SER A 126 12.28 3.19 0.90
N ALA A 127 13.17 3.90 1.60
CA ALA A 127 13.57 5.25 1.21
C ALA A 127 14.21 5.27 -0.19
N LYS A 128 15.03 4.28 -0.50
CA LYS A 128 15.67 4.14 -1.81
C LYS A 128 14.66 3.90 -2.92
N MET A 129 13.65 3.06 -2.67
CA MET A 129 12.59 2.74 -3.63
C MET A 129 11.72 3.95 -3.96
N GLN A 130 11.55 4.87 -3.01
CA GLN A 130 10.72 6.07 -3.18
C GLN A 130 11.51 7.31 -3.62
N ALA A 131 12.81 7.18 -3.82
CA ALA A 131 13.66 8.29 -4.24
C ALA A 131 13.49 8.62 -5.75
#